data_f0a3c4efe92fc8b13c685455de46207e
#
_entry.id   f0a3c4efe92fc8b13c685455de46207e
#
_cell.length_a   1.000
_cell.length_b   1.000
_cell.length_c   1.000
_cell.angle_alpha   90.00
_cell.angle_beta   90.00
_cell.angle_gamma   90.00
#
_symmetry.space_group_name_H-M   'P 1'
#
loop_
_entity.id
_entity.type
_entity.pdbx_description
1 polymer ?
#
loop_
_entity_poly.entity_id
_entity_poly.type
_entity_poly.pdbx_seq_one_letter_code
_entity_poly.pdbx_strand_id
1 'polypeptide(L)'
;MHLFGQVREPDEMYGVYKDLLLCRASDDMVHQMGQDGGFVGAMLIWLLEQGYIEAALTSFLEGDGTSWLARPGLARTKEEVLASAGSRYTYSANTLALKDAEEAGLTKLALVGMSCQSSALPIMWSRRVGKAAKPFIFNIGLLCSKTFDDAIFEELFLAKYGLRKEEMVKMNIKGVFQIWMKDGSYHEVDLKECHQWTREGCKMCPDFSAEHADISTGGIGEDNDWTLVIVRTDLGREVVSRLIDAGVIVSRPADSDEKAMKLLRTLSIVSRRRWPKAADAAPLIGVPPPKKKAAAAPAATSSDQAPPHVAMAVDPGGSAPAAAPGGTGRPPGDSPG
;
A
#
# COMPACT_ATOMS: atom_id res chain seq x y z
N MET A 1 -3.65 -18.17 -9.55
CA MET A 1 -2.70 -19.06 -10.24
C MET A 1 -1.56 -18.29 -10.92
N HIS A 2 -1.83 -17.25 -11.73
CA HIS A 2 -0.80 -16.57 -12.53
C HIS A 2 0.32 -15.87 -11.73
N LEU A 3 0.03 -15.34 -10.54
CA LEU A 3 1.02 -14.62 -9.74
C LEU A 3 1.80 -15.55 -8.80
N PHE A 4 1.12 -16.52 -8.18
CA PHE A 4 1.69 -17.33 -7.10
C PHE A 4 1.98 -18.80 -7.51
N GLY A 5 1.70 -19.18 -8.76
CA GLY A 5 1.81 -20.57 -9.20
C GLY A 5 0.77 -21.52 -8.58
N GLN A 6 -0.03 -21.04 -7.65
CA GLN A 6 -1.04 -21.83 -6.92
C GLN A 6 -2.38 -21.11 -6.86
N VAL A 7 -3.44 -21.86 -6.60
CA VAL A 7 -4.78 -21.35 -6.29
C VAL A 7 -4.88 -21.19 -4.79
N ARG A 8 -5.56 -20.14 -4.35
CA ARG A 8 -5.87 -19.92 -2.95
C ARG A 8 -6.75 -21.05 -2.40
N GLU A 9 -6.43 -21.56 -1.23
CA GLU A 9 -7.27 -22.50 -0.51
C GLU A 9 -8.53 -21.80 0.06
N PRO A 10 -9.63 -22.53 0.29
CA PRO A 10 -10.90 -21.94 0.77
C PRO A 10 -10.80 -21.21 2.10
N ASP A 11 -9.90 -21.58 2.98
CA ASP A 11 -9.67 -20.99 4.30
C ASP A 11 -8.66 -19.84 4.31
N GLU A 12 -7.93 -19.63 3.20
CA GLU A 12 -7.06 -18.48 3.00
C GLU A 12 -7.87 -17.21 2.67
N MET A 13 -8.59 -16.70 3.67
CA MET A 13 -9.57 -15.62 3.47
C MET A 13 -8.96 -14.30 3.01
N TYR A 14 -7.68 -14.06 3.28
CA TYR A 14 -6.91 -12.87 2.86
C TYR A 14 -5.89 -13.18 1.75
N GLY A 15 -6.09 -14.29 1.03
CA GLY A 15 -5.30 -14.69 -0.13
C GLY A 15 -4.03 -15.45 0.21
N VAL A 16 -3.28 -15.83 -0.82
CA VAL A 16 -1.99 -16.53 -0.70
C VAL A 16 -0.96 -15.61 -0.07
N TYR A 17 -0.17 -16.14 0.85
CA TYR A 17 0.93 -15.41 1.49
C TYR A 17 2.07 -16.34 1.87
N LYS A 18 3.23 -15.77 2.11
CA LYS A 18 4.44 -16.46 2.58
C LYS A 18 4.73 -16.15 4.04
N ASP A 19 4.60 -14.88 4.45
CA ASP A 19 4.83 -14.43 5.81
C ASP A 19 3.80 -13.38 6.23
N LEU A 20 3.52 -13.33 7.54
CA LEU A 20 2.67 -12.34 8.19
C LEU A 20 3.45 -11.69 9.32
N LEU A 21 3.65 -10.40 9.20
CA LEU A 21 4.49 -9.62 10.11
C LEU A 21 3.77 -8.35 10.56
N LEU A 22 4.17 -7.84 11.72
CA LEU A 22 3.99 -6.46 12.12
C LEU A 22 5.33 -5.76 11.97
N CYS A 23 5.37 -4.67 11.22
CA CYS A 23 6.59 -3.93 10.93
C CYS A 23 6.48 -2.46 11.34
N ARG A 24 7.61 -1.89 11.72
CA ARG A 24 7.75 -0.47 12.05
C ARG A 24 9.06 0.08 11.49
N ALA A 25 9.03 1.32 10.98
CA ALA A 25 10.22 2.05 10.59
C ALA A 25 11.15 2.26 11.78
N SER A 26 12.45 2.12 11.59
CA SER A 26 13.49 2.40 12.60
C SER A 26 13.80 3.89 12.70
N ASP A 27 13.61 4.65 11.61
CA ASP A 27 13.72 6.11 11.56
C ASP A 27 12.47 6.74 12.19
N ASP A 28 12.65 7.51 13.28
CA ASP A 28 11.55 8.12 14.03
C ASP A 28 10.74 9.11 13.18
N MET A 29 11.37 9.87 12.27
CA MET A 29 10.67 10.81 11.40
C MET A 29 9.78 10.04 10.41
N VAL A 30 10.29 9.00 9.79
CA VAL A 30 9.52 8.14 8.87
C VAL A 30 8.36 7.48 9.59
N HIS A 31 8.58 7.02 10.82
CA HIS A 31 7.54 6.45 11.67
C HIS A 31 6.44 7.47 11.99
N GLN A 32 6.79 8.67 12.45
CA GLN A 32 5.83 9.72 12.83
C GLN A 32 5.02 10.24 11.64
N MET A 33 5.65 10.38 10.47
CA MET A 33 4.99 10.82 9.23
C MET A 33 4.09 9.73 8.63
N GLY A 34 4.34 8.47 8.96
CA GLY A 34 3.56 7.33 8.51
C GLY A 34 2.16 7.28 9.12
N GLN A 35 1.31 6.41 8.56
CA GLN A 35 -0.06 6.23 9.09
C GLN A 35 -0.05 5.50 10.43
N ASP A 36 0.68 4.42 10.54
CA ASP A 36 0.88 3.61 11.74
C ASP A 36 2.40 3.38 11.89
N GLY A 37 2.91 2.17 11.66
CA GLY A 37 4.34 1.87 11.76
C GLY A 37 5.28 2.52 10.73
N GLY A 38 4.80 3.28 9.74
CA GLY A 38 5.65 3.94 8.73
C GLY A 38 6.33 2.99 7.72
N PHE A 39 5.94 1.72 7.66
CA PHE A 39 6.58 0.67 6.87
C PHE A 39 6.72 1.01 5.38
N VAL A 40 5.65 1.51 4.73
CA VAL A 40 5.69 1.84 3.29
C VAL A 40 6.69 2.95 3.00
N GLY A 41 6.69 4.02 3.82
CA GLY A 41 7.66 5.11 3.69
C GLY A 41 9.09 4.63 3.82
N ALA A 42 9.40 3.85 4.86
CA ALA A 42 10.74 3.30 5.09
C ALA A 42 11.22 2.42 3.92
N MET A 43 10.34 1.55 3.43
CA MET A 43 10.64 0.67 2.29
C MET A 43 10.88 1.47 1.00
N LEU A 44 10.04 2.44 0.67
CA LEU A 44 10.19 3.24 -0.55
C LEU A 44 11.47 4.08 -0.53
N ILE A 45 11.78 4.73 0.60
CA ILE A 45 13.00 5.51 0.78
C ILE A 45 14.22 4.62 0.53
N TRP A 46 14.27 3.45 1.18
CA TRP A 46 15.35 2.51 1.00
C TRP A 46 15.47 2.01 -0.44
N LEU A 47 14.37 1.65 -1.09
CA LEU A 47 14.38 1.19 -2.49
C LEU A 47 14.89 2.27 -3.45
N LEU A 48 14.55 3.55 -3.22
CA LEU A 48 15.05 4.70 -3.99
C LEU A 48 16.54 4.92 -3.74
N GLU A 49 16.98 4.96 -2.48
CA GLU A 49 18.38 5.18 -2.10
C GLU A 49 19.33 4.08 -2.60
N GLN A 50 18.83 2.83 -2.67
CA GLN A 50 19.60 1.71 -3.22
C GLN A 50 19.52 1.63 -4.75
N GLY A 51 18.77 2.51 -5.42
CA GLY A 51 18.61 2.51 -6.88
C GLY A 51 17.81 1.31 -7.42
N TYR A 52 17.08 0.60 -6.58
CA TYR A 52 16.19 -0.47 -7.01
C TYR A 52 15.00 0.06 -7.78
N ILE A 53 14.45 1.20 -7.36
CA ILE A 53 13.42 1.94 -8.09
C ILE A 53 13.89 3.35 -8.41
N GLU A 54 13.31 3.96 -9.44
CA GLU A 54 13.53 5.35 -9.84
C GLU A 54 12.40 6.27 -9.35
N ALA A 55 11.21 5.69 -9.14
CA ALA A 55 10.05 6.37 -8.60
C ALA A 55 9.03 5.38 -8.03
N ALA A 56 8.20 5.87 -7.11
CA ALA A 56 6.99 5.19 -6.67
C ALA A 56 5.75 6.00 -7.11
N LEU A 57 4.79 5.32 -7.74
CA LEU A 57 3.47 5.87 -8.00
C LEU A 57 2.67 5.82 -6.70
N THR A 58 2.32 6.97 -6.17
CA THR A 58 1.66 7.10 -4.87
C THR A 58 0.64 8.24 -4.86
N SER A 59 0.11 8.58 -3.70
CA SER A 59 -0.91 9.61 -3.52
C SER A 59 -0.36 10.79 -2.74
N PHE A 60 -0.53 11.98 -3.27
CA PHE A 60 -0.24 13.25 -2.61
C PHE A 60 -1.51 13.98 -2.21
N LEU A 61 -1.40 15.00 -1.38
CA LEU A 61 -2.46 15.97 -1.15
C LEU A 61 -2.45 17.04 -2.25
N GLU A 62 -3.62 17.48 -2.67
CA GLU A 62 -3.77 18.55 -3.65
C GLU A 62 -3.23 19.89 -3.10
N GLY A 63 -2.75 20.77 -4.00
CA GLY A 63 -2.29 22.10 -3.63
C GLY A 63 -1.10 22.09 -2.66
N ASP A 64 -0.11 21.24 -2.92
CA ASP A 64 1.10 21.09 -2.09
C ASP A 64 0.81 20.81 -0.61
N GLY A 65 -0.26 20.05 -0.34
CA GLY A 65 -0.70 19.70 1.00
C GLY A 65 -1.63 20.73 1.65
N THR A 66 -2.07 21.74 0.93
CA THR A 66 -3.03 22.75 1.45
C THR A 66 -4.48 22.29 1.41
N SER A 67 -4.79 21.23 0.64
CA SER A 67 -6.11 20.60 0.59
C SER A 67 -5.99 19.10 0.88
N TRP A 68 -6.94 18.54 1.63
CA TRP A 68 -6.93 17.11 1.98
C TRP A 68 -7.50 16.20 0.88
N LEU A 69 -7.50 16.66 -0.37
CA LEU A 69 -7.92 15.85 -1.51
C LEU A 69 -6.74 15.03 -2.03
N ALA A 70 -6.99 13.75 -2.30
CA ALA A 70 -5.98 12.82 -2.79
C ALA A 70 -5.74 12.99 -4.30
N ARG A 71 -4.48 13.09 -4.72
CA ARG A 71 -4.06 13.16 -6.13
C ARG A 71 -2.92 12.19 -6.42
N PRO A 72 -2.91 11.56 -7.61
CA PRO A 72 -1.79 10.72 -8.03
C PRO A 72 -0.53 11.54 -8.25
N GLY A 73 0.63 10.93 -8.00
CA GLY A 73 1.91 11.54 -8.28
C GLY A 73 3.07 10.56 -8.16
N LEU A 74 4.27 11.05 -8.48
CA LEU A 74 5.52 10.31 -8.41
C LEU A 74 6.32 10.75 -7.18
N ALA A 75 6.76 9.81 -6.37
CA ALA A 75 7.75 10.03 -5.33
C ALA A 75 9.10 9.49 -5.81
N ARG A 76 10.12 10.36 -5.89
CA ARG A 76 11.46 10.08 -6.41
C ARG A 76 12.56 10.34 -5.39
N THR A 77 12.24 11.03 -4.31
CA THR A 77 13.15 11.38 -3.23
C THR A 77 12.54 11.02 -1.86
N LYS A 78 13.38 11.03 -0.82
CA LYS A 78 12.93 10.84 0.56
C LYS A 78 11.86 11.86 0.94
N GLU A 79 12.05 13.11 0.59
CA GLU A 79 11.14 14.21 0.88
C GLU A 79 9.78 14.01 0.21
N GLU A 80 9.76 13.58 -1.06
CA GLU A 80 8.54 13.29 -1.79
C GLU A 80 7.81 12.05 -1.22
N VAL A 81 8.55 11.02 -0.79
CA VAL A 81 7.96 9.87 -0.08
C VAL A 81 7.30 10.33 1.22
N LEU A 82 7.97 11.17 2.01
CA LEU A 82 7.42 11.71 3.25
C LEU A 82 6.19 12.60 2.99
N ALA A 83 6.21 13.44 1.95
CA ALA A 83 5.07 14.26 1.55
C ALA A 83 3.86 13.42 1.10
N SER A 84 4.10 12.20 0.59
CA SER A 84 3.05 11.25 0.22
C SER A 84 2.59 10.35 1.38
N ALA A 85 3.24 10.43 2.56
CA ALA A 85 2.95 9.56 3.69
C ALA A 85 1.58 9.84 4.32
N GLY A 86 1.06 8.86 5.07
CA GLY A 86 -0.25 8.91 5.70
C GLY A 86 -1.38 8.40 4.80
N SER A 87 -2.51 8.05 5.40
CA SER A 87 -3.68 7.53 4.69
C SER A 87 -4.54 8.64 4.10
N ARG A 88 -5.03 8.40 2.88
CA ARG A 88 -6.04 9.23 2.20
C ARG A 88 -7.31 8.40 2.09
N TYR A 89 -8.45 8.95 2.50
CA TYR A 89 -9.71 8.22 2.53
C TYR A 89 -10.62 8.54 1.35
N THR A 90 -10.24 9.52 0.52
CA THR A 90 -10.80 9.72 -0.82
C THR A 90 -9.94 9.02 -1.87
N TYR A 91 -10.46 8.90 -3.09
CA TYR A 91 -9.82 8.08 -4.11
C TYR A 91 -8.71 8.84 -4.85
N SER A 92 -7.52 8.27 -4.87
CA SER A 92 -6.45 8.67 -5.77
C SER A 92 -6.19 7.58 -6.81
N ALA A 93 -6.25 7.92 -8.07
CA ALA A 93 -5.96 7.00 -9.17
C ALA A 93 -4.45 6.94 -9.45
N ASN A 94 -3.66 6.37 -8.52
CA ASN A 94 -2.20 6.40 -8.55
C ASN A 94 -1.60 5.91 -9.87
N THR A 95 -2.27 4.98 -10.55
CA THR A 95 -1.84 4.46 -11.86
C THR A 95 -1.81 5.53 -12.96
N LEU A 96 -2.52 6.67 -12.81
CA LEU A 96 -2.46 7.77 -13.78
C LEU A 96 -1.10 8.48 -13.81
N ALA A 97 -0.34 8.43 -12.70
CA ALA A 97 1.03 8.97 -12.65
C ALA A 97 2.02 8.19 -13.54
N LEU A 98 1.59 7.06 -14.13
CA LEU A 98 2.41 6.36 -15.14
C LEU A 98 2.74 7.24 -16.34
N LYS A 99 1.82 8.13 -16.73
CA LYS A 99 2.06 9.07 -17.84
C LYS A 99 3.25 9.98 -17.54
N ASP A 100 3.29 10.55 -16.34
CA ASP A 100 4.38 11.42 -15.91
C ASP A 100 5.72 10.65 -15.83
N ALA A 101 5.67 9.39 -15.40
CA ALA A 101 6.83 8.51 -15.37
C ALA A 101 7.35 8.17 -16.79
N GLU A 102 6.45 7.94 -17.76
CA GLU A 102 6.80 7.72 -19.16
C GLU A 102 7.42 8.97 -19.78
N GLU A 103 6.85 10.16 -19.52
CA GLU A 103 7.38 11.44 -19.98
C GLU A 103 8.77 11.73 -19.39
N ALA A 104 9.01 11.31 -18.15
CA ALA A 104 10.32 11.41 -17.47
C ALA A 104 11.30 10.30 -17.87
N GLY A 105 10.91 9.35 -18.73
CA GLY A 105 11.76 8.25 -19.20
C GLY A 105 12.09 7.21 -18.12
N LEU A 106 11.29 7.10 -17.06
CA LEU A 106 11.55 6.19 -15.95
C LEU A 106 11.18 4.74 -16.30
N THR A 107 12.01 3.80 -15.89
CA THR A 107 11.92 2.38 -16.27
C THR A 107 11.84 1.40 -15.11
N LYS A 108 12.06 1.88 -13.87
CA LYS A 108 12.02 1.09 -12.65
C LYS A 108 11.04 1.72 -11.64
N LEU A 109 9.80 1.26 -11.68
CA LEU A 109 8.72 1.86 -10.90
C LEU A 109 8.20 0.90 -9.83
N ALA A 110 7.83 1.44 -8.67
CA ALA A 110 6.95 0.77 -7.72
C ALA A 110 5.53 1.36 -7.81
N LEU A 111 4.51 0.52 -7.66
CA LEU A 111 3.14 0.97 -7.47
C LEU A 111 2.77 0.84 -5.99
N VAL A 112 2.28 1.92 -5.39
CA VAL A 112 1.55 1.88 -4.12
C VAL A 112 0.08 2.11 -4.42
N GLY A 113 -0.75 1.10 -4.22
CA GLY A 113 -2.15 1.18 -4.61
C GLY A 113 -3.08 0.34 -3.76
N MET A 114 -4.33 0.74 -3.69
CA MET A 114 -5.39 -0.09 -3.13
C MET A 114 -5.59 -1.36 -3.96
N SER A 115 -6.30 -2.34 -3.41
CA SER A 115 -6.58 -3.63 -4.07
C SER A 115 -7.01 -3.52 -5.54
N CYS A 116 -7.86 -2.55 -5.86
CA CYS A 116 -8.34 -2.32 -7.24
C CYS A 116 -7.25 -1.82 -8.20
N GLN A 117 -6.20 -1.20 -7.69
CA GLN A 117 -5.05 -0.73 -8.47
C GLN A 117 -3.95 -1.79 -8.53
N SER A 118 -3.58 -2.37 -7.39
CA SER A 118 -2.54 -3.40 -7.33
C SER A 118 -2.88 -4.65 -8.13
N SER A 119 -4.17 -5.01 -8.26
CA SER A 119 -4.61 -6.13 -9.07
C SER A 119 -4.46 -5.94 -10.58
N ALA A 120 -4.31 -4.70 -11.05
CA ALA A 120 -4.15 -4.42 -12.48
C ALA A 120 -2.82 -4.94 -13.04
N LEU A 121 -1.72 -4.80 -12.30
CA LEU A 121 -0.38 -5.18 -12.77
C LEU A 121 -0.24 -6.66 -13.09
N PRO A 122 -0.60 -7.61 -12.22
CA PRO A 122 -0.54 -9.04 -12.56
C PRO A 122 -1.41 -9.42 -13.77
N ILE A 123 -2.54 -8.74 -13.95
CA ILE A 123 -3.40 -8.95 -15.12
C ILE A 123 -2.69 -8.46 -16.38
N MET A 124 -2.06 -7.30 -16.34
CA MET A 124 -1.29 -6.73 -17.45
C MET A 124 -0.08 -7.63 -17.80
N TRP A 125 0.65 -8.10 -16.81
CA TRP A 125 1.78 -9.03 -17.00
C TRP A 125 1.31 -10.34 -17.63
N SER A 126 0.22 -10.94 -17.13
CA SER A 126 -0.32 -12.20 -17.64
C SER A 126 -0.84 -12.09 -19.07
N ARG A 127 -1.30 -10.93 -19.48
CA ARG A 127 -1.81 -10.66 -20.84
C ARG A 127 -0.75 -10.09 -21.78
N ARG A 128 0.50 -10.00 -21.35
CA ARG A 128 1.63 -9.45 -22.09
C ARG A 128 1.38 -8.03 -22.63
N VAL A 129 0.65 -7.22 -21.88
CA VAL A 129 0.49 -5.78 -22.16
C VAL A 129 1.78 -5.07 -21.73
N GLY A 130 2.87 -5.37 -22.48
CA GLY A 130 4.23 -5.15 -22.03
C GLY A 130 4.60 -3.67 -21.88
N LYS A 131 4.16 -2.78 -22.79
CA LYS A 131 4.62 -1.40 -22.76
C LYS A 131 4.27 -0.67 -21.46
N ALA A 132 3.03 -0.75 -21.03
CA ALA A 132 2.56 -0.07 -19.81
C ALA A 132 2.95 -0.80 -18.51
N ALA A 133 3.11 -2.14 -18.54
CA ALA A 133 3.42 -2.92 -17.34
C ALA A 133 4.93 -3.13 -17.12
N LYS A 134 5.75 -3.03 -18.18
CA LYS A 134 7.19 -3.29 -18.12
C LYS A 134 7.97 -2.43 -17.12
N PRO A 135 7.67 -1.14 -16.94
CA PRO A 135 8.40 -0.32 -15.98
C PRO A 135 8.17 -0.72 -14.52
N PHE A 136 7.05 -1.38 -14.22
CA PHE A 136 6.75 -1.77 -12.84
C PHE A 136 7.53 -3.01 -12.44
N ILE A 137 8.35 -2.86 -11.41
CA ILE A 137 9.17 -3.93 -10.85
C ILE A 137 8.69 -4.35 -9.46
N PHE A 138 7.88 -3.53 -8.79
CA PHE A 138 7.39 -3.82 -7.45
C PHE A 138 5.96 -3.31 -7.24
N ASN A 139 5.13 -4.13 -6.61
CA ASN A 139 3.71 -3.86 -6.43
C ASN A 139 3.34 -3.93 -4.94
N ILE A 140 2.98 -2.79 -4.37
CA ILE A 140 2.61 -2.64 -2.96
C ILE A 140 1.10 -2.41 -2.88
N GLY A 141 0.41 -3.35 -2.28
CA GLY A 141 -1.03 -3.30 -2.07
C GLY A 141 -1.40 -2.74 -0.71
N LEU A 142 -2.34 -1.81 -0.66
CA LEU A 142 -2.87 -1.28 0.59
C LEU A 142 -4.14 -2.02 0.99
N LEU A 143 -4.23 -2.41 2.27
CA LEU A 143 -5.46 -2.95 2.85
C LEU A 143 -6.56 -1.89 2.75
N CYS A 144 -7.66 -2.21 2.10
CA CYS A 144 -8.69 -1.22 1.79
C CYS A 144 -10.10 -1.80 1.89
N SER A 145 -10.90 -1.27 2.82
CA SER A 145 -12.32 -1.64 2.91
C SER A 145 -13.20 -0.84 1.97
N LYS A 146 -12.91 0.46 1.80
CA LYS A 146 -13.61 1.39 0.93
C LYS A 146 -12.85 2.73 0.85
N THR A 147 -13.20 3.54 -0.15
CA THR A 147 -12.89 4.97 -0.21
C THR A 147 -14.17 5.76 -0.34
N PHE A 148 -14.11 7.05 -0.01
CA PHE A 148 -15.24 7.94 -0.06
C PHE A 148 -15.12 8.88 -1.27
N ASP A 149 -16.25 9.43 -1.68
CA ASP A 149 -16.32 10.52 -2.64
C ASP A 149 -15.79 11.81 -2.00
N ASP A 150 -15.14 12.67 -2.78
CA ASP A 150 -14.58 13.94 -2.31
C ASP A 150 -15.66 14.88 -1.71
N ALA A 151 -16.92 14.72 -2.13
CA ALA A 151 -18.06 15.47 -1.59
C ALA A 151 -18.25 15.28 -0.09
N ILE A 152 -17.70 14.23 0.53
CA ILE A 152 -17.77 13.99 1.97
C ILE A 152 -17.17 15.16 2.77
N PHE A 153 -16.15 15.84 2.23
CA PHE A 153 -15.53 16.97 2.90
C PHE A 153 -16.49 18.17 3.04
N GLU A 154 -17.23 18.49 1.99
CA GLU A 154 -18.15 19.61 1.98
C GLU A 154 -19.51 19.25 2.59
N GLU A 155 -20.09 18.10 2.23
CA GLU A 155 -21.45 17.74 2.57
C GLU A 155 -21.60 17.13 3.97
N LEU A 156 -20.54 16.52 4.52
CA LEU A 156 -20.57 15.97 5.87
C LEU A 156 -19.65 16.73 6.81
N PHE A 157 -18.35 16.76 6.54
CA PHE A 157 -17.38 17.28 7.51
C PHE A 157 -17.55 18.78 7.70
N LEU A 158 -17.67 19.56 6.64
CA LEU A 158 -17.91 21.00 6.74
C LEU A 158 -19.35 21.30 7.13
N ALA A 159 -20.33 20.82 6.39
CA ALA A 159 -21.74 21.24 6.57
C ALA A 159 -22.32 20.83 7.94
N LYS A 160 -21.97 19.65 8.45
CA LYS A 160 -22.52 19.14 9.72
C LYS A 160 -21.62 19.38 10.92
N TYR A 161 -20.28 19.24 10.73
CA TYR A 161 -19.32 19.27 11.82
C TYR A 161 -18.48 20.55 11.87
N GLY A 162 -18.54 21.40 10.84
CA GLY A 162 -17.75 22.62 10.73
C GLY A 162 -16.26 22.37 10.47
N LEU A 163 -15.88 21.16 10.07
CA LEU A 163 -14.48 20.75 9.89
C LEU A 163 -14.03 21.06 8.46
N ARG A 164 -13.15 22.02 8.31
CA ARG A 164 -12.57 22.42 7.03
C ARG A 164 -11.43 21.51 6.63
N LYS A 165 -11.43 20.98 5.40
CA LYS A 165 -10.38 20.07 4.91
C LYS A 165 -8.97 20.69 4.90
N GLU A 166 -8.88 22.02 4.72
CA GLU A 166 -7.62 22.77 4.73
C GLU A 166 -6.98 22.84 6.12
N GLU A 167 -7.77 22.61 7.17
CA GLU A 167 -7.31 22.62 8.56
C GLU A 167 -7.01 21.22 9.11
N MET A 168 -7.25 20.17 8.32
CA MET A 168 -6.96 18.79 8.74
C MET A 168 -5.47 18.50 8.62
N VAL A 169 -4.90 17.77 9.59
CA VAL A 169 -3.49 17.31 9.56
C VAL A 169 -3.35 15.81 9.50
N LYS A 170 -4.33 15.07 10.03
CA LYS A 170 -4.33 13.60 10.01
C LYS A 170 -5.75 13.08 10.05
N MET A 171 -6.00 12.00 9.34
CA MET A 171 -7.23 11.21 9.44
C MET A 171 -6.89 9.75 9.68
N ASN A 172 -7.74 9.04 10.42
CA ASN A 172 -7.65 7.60 10.62
C ASN A 172 -9.05 6.98 10.74
N ILE A 173 -9.14 5.66 10.58
CA ILE A 173 -10.37 4.91 10.80
C ILE A 173 -10.08 3.75 11.76
N LYS A 174 -10.57 3.89 12.98
CA LYS A 174 -10.52 2.86 14.04
C LYS A 174 -11.92 2.69 14.65
N GLY A 175 -12.84 2.09 13.90
CA GLY A 175 -14.25 1.98 14.32
C GLY A 175 -15.07 3.25 14.10
N VAL A 176 -14.44 4.41 14.22
CA VAL A 176 -14.94 5.76 13.90
C VAL A 176 -14.00 6.42 12.91
N PHE A 177 -14.43 7.48 12.26
CA PHE A 177 -13.57 8.34 11.47
C PHE A 177 -12.93 9.36 12.41
N GLN A 178 -11.61 9.29 12.55
CA GLN A 178 -10.82 10.14 13.45
C GLN A 178 -10.16 11.26 12.65
N ILE A 179 -10.28 12.50 13.10
CA ILE A 179 -9.79 13.69 12.40
C ILE A 179 -9.03 14.57 13.40
N TRP A 180 -7.77 14.87 13.09
CA TRP A 180 -6.94 15.82 13.83
C TRP A 180 -6.78 17.10 13.03
N MET A 181 -6.94 18.26 13.70
CA MET A 181 -6.91 19.57 13.09
C MET A 181 -5.60 20.32 13.43
N LYS A 182 -5.27 21.35 12.65
CA LYS A 182 -4.08 22.20 12.86
C LYS A 182 -4.08 22.94 14.20
N ASP A 183 -5.25 23.24 14.75
CA ASP A 183 -5.40 23.88 16.07
C ASP A 183 -5.20 22.90 17.24
N GLY A 184 -4.90 21.62 16.94
CA GLY A 184 -4.72 20.55 17.93
C GLY A 184 -6.02 19.88 18.36
N SER A 185 -7.18 20.31 17.86
CA SER A 185 -8.45 19.66 18.17
C SER A 185 -8.56 18.28 17.51
N TYR A 186 -9.32 17.39 18.15
CA TYR A 186 -9.59 16.03 17.72
C TYR A 186 -11.09 15.80 17.61
N HIS A 187 -11.52 15.17 16.52
CA HIS A 187 -12.93 14.92 16.26
C HIS A 187 -13.15 13.47 15.83
N GLU A 188 -14.30 12.92 16.21
CA GLU A 188 -14.77 11.61 15.79
C GLU A 188 -16.09 11.74 15.03
N VAL A 189 -16.20 11.03 13.90
CA VAL A 189 -17.41 10.95 13.09
C VAL A 189 -17.81 9.48 12.95
N ASP A 190 -19.08 9.16 13.21
CA ASP A 190 -19.57 7.78 13.06
C ASP A 190 -19.44 7.33 11.59
N LEU A 191 -18.78 6.20 11.39
CA LEU A 191 -18.60 5.61 10.04
C LEU A 191 -19.92 5.33 9.33
N LYS A 192 -21.03 5.10 10.07
CA LYS A 192 -22.33 4.88 9.45
C LYS A 192 -22.80 6.12 8.71
N GLU A 193 -22.52 7.31 9.23
CA GLU A 193 -22.84 8.56 8.56
C GLU A 193 -22.05 8.76 7.28
N CYS A 194 -20.80 8.25 7.23
CA CYS A 194 -19.96 8.35 6.04
C CYS A 194 -20.40 7.42 4.88
N HIS A 195 -21.27 6.43 5.13
CA HIS A 195 -21.55 5.36 4.18
C HIS A 195 -22.23 5.83 2.89
N GLN A 196 -22.99 6.92 2.92
CA GLN A 196 -23.63 7.45 1.71
C GLN A 196 -22.61 7.97 0.69
N TRP A 197 -21.45 8.44 1.11
CA TRP A 197 -20.35 8.86 0.24
C TRP A 197 -19.41 7.71 -0.14
N THR A 198 -19.71 6.46 0.24
CA THR A 198 -18.92 5.31 -0.23
C THR A 198 -19.01 5.19 -1.74
N ARG A 199 -17.87 5.22 -2.44
CA ARG A 199 -17.81 5.07 -3.89
C ARG A 199 -18.50 3.77 -4.36
N GLU A 200 -19.24 3.84 -5.46
CA GLU A 200 -20.02 2.71 -5.97
C GLU A 200 -19.18 1.46 -6.22
N GLY A 201 -18.00 1.60 -6.82
CA GLY A 201 -17.08 0.48 -7.03
C GLY A 201 -16.65 -0.22 -5.75
N CYS A 202 -16.53 0.52 -4.64
CA CYS A 202 -16.16 -0.05 -3.35
C CYS A 202 -17.26 -0.93 -2.74
N LYS A 203 -18.53 -0.66 -3.07
CA LYS A 203 -19.67 -1.47 -2.61
C LYS A 203 -19.64 -2.89 -3.19
N MET A 204 -18.96 -3.09 -4.30
CA MET A 204 -18.83 -4.37 -5.01
C MET A 204 -17.44 -5.02 -4.87
N CYS A 205 -16.44 -4.30 -4.33
CA CYS A 205 -15.06 -4.77 -4.26
C CYS A 205 -14.91 -5.99 -3.34
N PRO A 206 -14.46 -7.15 -3.86
CA PRO A 206 -14.30 -8.38 -3.07
C PRO A 206 -12.97 -8.47 -2.32
N ASP A 207 -12.02 -7.59 -2.61
CA ASP A 207 -10.65 -7.69 -2.13
C ASP A 207 -10.32 -6.58 -1.12
N PHE A 208 -10.28 -6.98 0.16
CA PHE A 208 -9.81 -6.13 1.26
C PHE A 208 -8.28 -6.10 1.35
N SER A 209 -7.67 -7.26 1.12
CA SER A 209 -6.28 -7.53 1.51
C SER A 209 -5.26 -7.29 0.40
N ALA A 210 -5.68 -6.76 -0.76
CA ALA A 210 -4.81 -6.54 -1.92
C ALA A 210 -4.06 -7.81 -2.34
N GLU A 211 -4.81 -8.89 -2.61
CA GLU A 211 -4.28 -10.24 -2.81
C GLU A 211 -3.30 -10.40 -3.96
N HIS A 212 -3.22 -9.43 -4.85
CA HIS A 212 -2.43 -9.50 -6.08
C HIS A 212 -1.18 -8.61 -6.05
N ALA A 213 -0.73 -8.20 -4.88
CA ALA A 213 0.50 -7.44 -4.69
C ALA A 213 1.71 -8.34 -4.38
N ASP A 214 2.92 -7.80 -4.40
CA ASP A 214 4.12 -8.47 -3.87
C ASP A 214 4.12 -8.42 -2.33
N ILE A 215 3.70 -7.27 -1.80
CA ILE A 215 3.47 -7.04 -0.38
C ILE A 215 2.12 -6.34 -0.22
N SER A 216 1.29 -6.80 0.71
CA SER A 216 0.10 -6.08 1.13
C SER A 216 0.27 -5.55 2.54
N THR A 217 -0.21 -4.33 2.80
CA THR A 217 0.09 -3.65 4.06
C THR A 217 -1.01 -2.67 4.46
N GLY A 218 -1.14 -2.42 5.75
CA GLY A 218 -2.06 -1.41 6.28
C GLY A 218 -2.08 -1.37 7.79
N GLY A 219 -2.53 -0.27 8.34
CA GLY A 219 -2.81 -0.11 9.77
C GLY A 219 -4.04 -0.91 10.16
N ILE A 220 -3.88 -1.90 11.03
CA ILE A 220 -4.95 -2.78 11.50
C ILE A 220 -4.63 -3.21 12.94
N GLY A 221 -5.66 -3.39 13.76
CA GLY A 221 -5.50 -3.71 15.17
C GLY A 221 -5.61 -2.48 16.07
N GLU A 222 -5.23 -2.59 17.33
CA GLU A 222 -5.30 -1.52 18.33
C GLU A 222 -4.02 -0.68 18.40
N ASP A 223 -2.89 -1.29 18.07
CA ASP A 223 -1.59 -0.65 18.14
C ASP A 223 -1.35 0.22 16.89
N ASN A 224 -1.25 1.54 17.08
CA ASN A 224 -0.98 2.49 15.99
C ASN A 224 0.50 2.59 15.61
N ASP A 225 1.39 1.92 16.36
CA ASP A 225 2.84 1.97 16.12
C ASP A 225 3.32 0.91 15.14
N TRP A 226 2.46 0.00 14.72
CA TRP A 226 2.80 -1.13 13.88
C TRP A 226 1.92 -1.21 12.65
N THR A 227 2.52 -1.55 11.53
CA THR A 227 1.86 -1.81 10.26
C THR A 227 1.80 -3.31 10.04
N LEU A 228 0.62 -3.86 9.75
CA LEU A 228 0.50 -5.25 9.30
C LEU A 228 1.06 -5.39 7.89
N VAL A 229 1.91 -6.38 7.68
CA VAL A 229 2.57 -6.69 6.41
C VAL A 229 2.31 -8.14 6.04
N ILE A 230 1.70 -8.34 4.87
CA ILE A 230 1.44 -9.64 4.27
C ILE A 230 2.43 -9.81 3.11
N VAL A 231 3.45 -10.61 3.29
CA VAL A 231 4.44 -10.92 2.25
C VAL A 231 3.87 -11.99 1.34
N ARG A 232 3.79 -11.74 0.04
CA ARG A 232 3.08 -12.64 -0.89
C ARG A 232 3.97 -13.34 -1.89
N THR A 233 5.00 -12.66 -2.40
CA THR A 233 5.91 -13.19 -3.41
C THR A 233 7.33 -13.39 -2.85
N ASP A 234 8.17 -14.11 -3.58
CA ASP A 234 9.59 -14.26 -3.23
C ASP A 234 10.31 -12.92 -3.30
N LEU A 235 9.96 -12.06 -4.27
CA LEU A 235 10.47 -10.70 -4.35
C LEU A 235 10.08 -9.87 -3.11
N GLY A 236 8.81 -9.94 -2.69
CA GLY A 236 8.36 -9.30 -1.46
C GLY A 236 9.11 -9.78 -0.22
N ARG A 237 9.37 -11.09 -0.13
CA ARG A 237 10.15 -11.68 0.98
C ARG A 237 11.60 -11.20 0.96
N GLU A 238 12.24 -11.15 -0.19
CA GLU A 238 13.60 -10.64 -0.34
C GLU A 238 13.71 -9.18 0.10
N VAL A 239 12.78 -8.33 -0.34
CA VAL A 239 12.76 -6.92 0.06
C VAL A 239 12.62 -6.77 1.57
N VAL A 240 11.66 -7.47 2.19
CA VAL A 240 11.46 -7.39 3.64
C VAL A 240 12.68 -7.90 4.42
N SER A 241 13.28 -9.01 4.00
CA SER A 241 14.51 -9.51 4.62
C SER A 241 15.64 -8.48 4.58
N ARG A 242 15.88 -7.88 3.43
CA ARG A 242 16.92 -6.85 3.27
C ARG A 242 16.66 -5.60 4.12
N LEU A 243 15.40 -5.19 4.26
CA LEU A 243 15.03 -4.06 5.13
C LEU A 243 15.32 -4.35 6.59
N ILE A 244 15.06 -5.59 7.04
CA ILE A 244 15.38 -6.05 8.41
C ILE A 244 16.90 -6.09 8.60
N ASP A 245 17.62 -6.74 7.68
CA ASP A 245 19.08 -6.90 7.73
C ASP A 245 19.82 -5.55 7.72
N ALA A 246 19.29 -4.57 6.99
CA ALA A 246 19.80 -3.20 6.94
C ALA A 246 19.37 -2.33 8.14
N GLY A 247 18.56 -2.85 9.06
CA GLY A 247 18.05 -2.09 10.20
C GLY A 247 17.10 -0.96 9.86
N VAL A 248 16.51 -0.97 8.65
CA VAL A 248 15.55 0.06 8.17
C VAL A 248 14.20 -0.10 8.85
N ILE A 249 13.84 -1.33 9.17
CA ILE A 249 12.62 -1.67 9.89
C ILE A 249 12.92 -2.65 11.02
N VAL A 250 12.05 -2.63 12.03
CA VAL A 250 11.92 -3.72 13.00
C VAL A 250 10.65 -4.49 12.72
N SER A 251 10.66 -5.81 13.00
CA SER A 251 9.52 -6.67 12.74
C SER A 251 9.26 -7.62 13.90
N ARG A 252 7.99 -8.07 14.00
CA ARG A 252 7.55 -9.14 14.88
C ARG A 252 6.48 -9.98 14.19
N PRO A 253 6.24 -11.24 14.62
CA PRO A 253 5.17 -12.05 14.05
C PRO A 253 3.80 -11.38 14.20
N ALA A 254 2.94 -11.48 13.17
CA ALA A 254 1.63 -10.83 13.19
C ALA A 254 0.65 -11.44 14.20
N ASP A 255 0.81 -12.72 14.55
CA ASP A 255 0.01 -13.41 15.57
C ASP A 255 0.25 -12.89 17.00
N SER A 256 1.30 -12.07 17.20
CA SER A 256 1.49 -11.31 18.45
C SER A 256 0.40 -10.26 18.69
N ASP A 257 -0.43 -9.95 17.69
CA ASP A 257 -1.65 -9.12 17.80
C ASP A 257 -2.87 -9.90 17.28
N GLU A 258 -3.52 -10.63 18.19
CA GLU A 258 -4.71 -11.44 17.88
C GLU A 258 -5.86 -10.60 17.33
N LYS A 259 -6.00 -9.32 17.77
CA LYS A 259 -7.06 -8.43 17.31
C LYS A 259 -6.84 -8.01 15.86
N ALA A 260 -5.59 -7.71 15.50
CA ALA A 260 -5.21 -7.44 14.12
C ALA A 260 -5.53 -8.62 13.20
N MET A 261 -5.15 -9.83 13.61
CA MET A 261 -5.41 -11.06 12.83
C MET A 261 -6.91 -11.36 12.70
N LYS A 262 -7.68 -11.20 13.77
CA LYS A 262 -9.14 -11.36 13.75
C LYS A 262 -9.79 -10.33 12.82
N LEU A 263 -9.35 -9.08 12.86
CA LEU A 263 -9.89 -8.00 12.03
C LEU A 263 -9.54 -8.22 10.57
N LEU A 264 -8.29 -8.59 10.24
CA LEU A 264 -7.86 -8.98 8.90
C LEU A 264 -8.79 -10.04 8.30
N ARG A 265 -8.99 -11.13 9.01
CA ARG A 265 -9.88 -12.21 8.59
C ARG A 265 -11.32 -11.75 8.40
N THR A 266 -11.85 -10.99 9.35
CA THR A 266 -13.23 -10.49 9.32
C THR A 266 -13.49 -9.59 8.13
N LEU A 267 -12.62 -8.58 7.91
CA LEU A 267 -12.78 -7.63 6.81
C LEU A 267 -12.59 -8.29 5.45
N SER A 268 -11.67 -9.26 5.34
CA SER A 268 -11.49 -10.04 4.11
C SER A 268 -12.75 -10.86 3.78
N ILE A 269 -13.36 -11.53 4.75
CA ILE A 269 -14.61 -12.28 4.56
C ILE A 269 -15.76 -11.34 4.16
N VAL A 270 -15.91 -10.21 4.85
CA VAL A 270 -16.94 -9.23 4.56
C VAL A 270 -16.82 -8.68 3.14
N SER A 271 -15.60 -8.35 2.71
CA SER A 271 -15.35 -7.85 1.35
C SER A 271 -15.67 -8.90 0.29
N ARG A 272 -15.23 -10.14 0.47
CA ARG A 272 -15.52 -11.24 -0.48
C ARG A 272 -17.01 -11.46 -0.72
N ARG A 273 -17.84 -11.24 0.30
CA ARG A 273 -19.29 -11.42 0.21
C ARG A 273 -20.00 -10.29 -0.57
N ARG A 274 -19.30 -9.21 -0.93
CA ARG A 274 -19.90 -8.09 -1.68
C ARG A 274 -20.21 -8.45 -3.12
N TRP A 275 -19.29 -9.12 -3.80
CA TRP A 275 -19.42 -9.41 -5.23
C TRP A 275 -20.63 -10.29 -5.59
N PRO A 276 -20.89 -11.44 -4.94
CA PRO A 276 -22.07 -12.24 -5.25
C PRO A 276 -23.37 -11.45 -5.12
N LYS A 277 -23.51 -10.66 -4.05
CA LYS A 277 -24.70 -9.83 -3.83
C LYS A 277 -24.88 -8.76 -4.89
N ALA A 278 -23.79 -8.12 -5.33
CA ALA A 278 -23.85 -7.11 -6.38
C ALA A 278 -24.19 -7.73 -7.74
N ALA A 279 -23.65 -8.90 -8.05
CA ALA A 279 -23.95 -9.62 -9.29
C ALA A 279 -25.41 -10.06 -9.35
N ASP A 280 -26.00 -10.46 -8.22
CA ASP A 280 -27.40 -10.83 -8.13
C ASP A 280 -28.35 -9.61 -8.25
N ALA A 281 -27.93 -8.47 -7.71
CA ALA A 281 -28.75 -7.25 -7.66
C ALA A 281 -28.77 -6.47 -8.98
N ALA A 282 -27.74 -6.60 -9.80
CA ALA A 282 -27.61 -5.88 -11.08
C ALA A 282 -27.27 -6.87 -12.20
N PRO A 283 -28.23 -7.62 -12.74
CA PRO A 283 -27.97 -8.41 -13.92
C PRO A 283 -27.53 -7.44 -15.04
N LEU A 284 -26.37 -7.70 -15.63
CA LEU A 284 -25.89 -6.95 -16.78
C LEU A 284 -26.91 -7.07 -17.91
N ILE A 285 -27.57 -5.96 -18.22
CA ILE A 285 -28.62 -5.91 -19.23
C ILE A 285 -28.04 -6.44 -20.56
N GLY A 286 -28.63 -7.50 -21.08
CA GLY A 286 -28.31 -8.04 -22.40
C GLY A 286 -27.15 -9.01 -22.47
N VAL A 287 -26.46 -9.32 -21.37
CA VAL A 287 -25.43 -10.38 -21.33
C VAL A 287 -26.01 -11.59 -20.62
N PRO A 288 -26.35 -12.69 -21.34
CA PRO A 288 -26.76 -13.91 -20.67
C PRO A 288 -25.64 -14.37 -19.73
N PRO A 289 -25.97 -14.92 -18.53
CA PRO A 289 -24.98 -15.45 -17.63
C PRO A 289 -24.10 -16.46 -18.37
N PRO A 290 -22.77 -16.44 -18.13
CA PRO A 290 -21.88 -17.38 -18.80
C PRO A 290 -22.39 -18.79 -18.50
N LYS A 291 -22.67 -19.57 -19.55
CA LYS A 291 -23.05 -20.97 -19.38
C LYS A 291 -21.95 -21.61 -18.54
N LYS A 292 -22.31 -22.19 -17.39
CA LYS A 292 -21.38 -22.97 -16.57
C LYS A 292 -20.71 -23.97 -17.50
N LYS A 293 -19.46 -23.70 -17.86
CA LYS A 293 -18.65 -24.73 -18.55
C LYS A 293 -18.57 -25.91 -17.59
N ALA A 294 -19.06 -27.05 -18.05
CA ALA A 294 -18.78 -28.31 -17.37
C ALA A 294 -17.28 -28.37 -17.07
N ALA A 295 -16.92 -28.76 -15.85
CA ALA A 295 -15.55 -28.86 -15.42
C ALA A 295 -14.75 -29.63 -16.47
N ALA A 296 -13.88 -28.96 -17.19
CA ALA A 296 -12.96 -29.61 -18.10
C ALA A 296 -11.94 -30.38 -17.25
N ALA A 297 -11.75 -31.64 -17.59
CA ALA A 297 -10.72 -32.48 -17.01
C ALA A 297 -9.35 -31.77 -17.04
N PRO A 298 -8.46 -32.02 -16.08
CA PRO A 298 -7.18 -31.35 -15.98
C PRO A 298 -6.38 -31.62 -17.26
N ALA A 299 -6.14 -30.57 -18.03
CA ALA A 299 -5.24 -30.62 -19.18
C ALA A 299 -3.81 -30.75 -18.68
N ALA A 300 -3.09 -31.67 -19.33
CA ALA A 300 -1.70 -31.98 -19.09
C ALA A 300 -0.81 -30.72 -19.02
N THR A 301 0.10 -30.75 -18.09
CA THR A 301 1.15 -29.76 -17.82
C THR A 301 1.94 -29.46 -19.09
N SER A 302 1.76 -28.29 -19.68
CA SER A 302 2.79 -27.68 -20.50
C SER A 302 3.53 -26.67 -19.61
N SER A 303 4.83 -26.88 -19.47
CA SER A 303 5.77 -25.99 -18.82
C SER A 303 5.90 -24.70 -19.63
N ASP A 304 5.02 -23.73 -19.43
CA ASP A 304 5.22 -22.37 -19.89
C ASP A 304 5.58 -21.50 -18.71
N GLN A 305 6.81 -21.05 -18.74
CA GLN A 305 7.46 -20.21 -17.75
C GLN A 305 6.62 -18.96 -17.51
N ALA A 306 6.41 -18.64 -16.22
CA ALA A 306 5.96 -17.32 -15.78
C ALA A 306 6.86 -16.25 -16.44
N PRO A 307 6.29 -15.08 -16.81
CA PRO A 307 7.12 -13.99 -17.28
C PRO A 307 8.18 -13.69 -16.23
N PRO A 308 9.43 -13.44 -16.63
CA PRO A 308 10.48 -13.17 -15.68
C PRO A 308 10.08 -11.93 -14.88
N HIS A 309 9.79 -12.10 -13.60
CA HIS A 309 10.08 -11.05 -12.65
C HIS A 309 11.53 -10.68 -12.93
N VAL A 310 11.77 -9.42 -13.25
CA VAL A 310 13.14 -8.93 -13.39
C VAL A 310 13.79 -9.20 -12.05
N ALA A 311 14.53 -10.31 -11.96
CA ALA A 311 15.35 -10.56 -10.81
C ALA A 311 16.19 -9.30 -10.62
N MET A 312 16.11 -8.69 -9.44
CA MET A 312 17.05 -7.62 -9.10
C MET A 312 18.42 -8.24 -9.23
N ALA A 313 19.12 -7.91 -10.34
CA ALA A 313 20.47 -8.38 -10.55
C ALA A 313 21.31 -7.86 -9.40
N VAL A 314 21.65 -8.74 -8.50
CA VAL A 314 22.54 -8.45 -7.39
C VAL A 314 23.93 -8.51 -7.97
N ASP A 315 24.59 -7.38 -8.09
CA ASP A 315 26.03 -7.34 -8.28
C ASP A 315 26.68 -7.65 -6.91
N PRO A 316 27.31 -8.80 -6.71
CA PRO A 316 27.88 -9.20 -5.42
C PRO A 316 29.14 -8.41 -5.04
N GLY A 317 29.51 -7.35 -5.78
CA GLY A 317 30.79 -6.64 -5.71
C GLY A 317 30.77 -5.25 -5.08
N GLY A 318 29.66 -4.76 -4.51
CA GLY A 318 29.62 -3.47 -3.81
C GLY A 318 30.30 -3.54 -2.45
N SER A 319 31.63 -3.42 -2.42
CA SER A 319 32.40 -3.20 -1.20
C SER A 319 31.90 -1.93 -0.50
N ALA A 320 31.53 -2.07 0.76
CA ALA A 320 31.23 -0.96 1.66
C ALA A 320 32.42 0.02 1.66
N PRO A 321 32.17 1.34 1.67
CA PRO A 321 33.25 2.30 1.82
C PRO A 321 33.91 2.09 3.19
N ALA A 322 35.22 1.89 3.16
CA ALA A 322 36.05 1.73 4.33
C ALA A 322 35.91 2.94 5.26
N ALA A 323 35.66 2.69 6.53
CA ALA A 323 35.72 3.68 7.59
C ALA A 323 37.10 4.34 7.63
N ALA A 324 37.15 5.66 7.57
CA ALA A 324 38.36 6.43 7.74
C ALA A 324 38.89 6.26 9.17
N PRO A 325 40.21 6.16 9.37
CA PRO A 325 40.79 5.97 10.69
C PRO A 325 40.70 7.25 11.53
N GLY A 326 40.30 7.08 12.78
CA GLY A 326 40.18 8.14 13.77
C GLY A 326 41.52 8.86 14.03
N GLY A 327 41.45 10.17 13.90
CA GLY A 327 42.49 11.07 14.37
C GLY A 327 42.26 11.42 15.84
N THR A 328 43.16 10.96 16.72
CA THR A 328 43.25 11.38 18.12
C THR A 328 43.84 12.79 18.18
N GLY A 329 43.09 13.74 18.71
CA GLY A 329 43.59 15.08 19.07
C GLY A 329 42.92 15.55 20.36
N ARG A 330 43.71 15.58 21.43
CA ARG A 330 43.40 16.03 22.79
C ARG A 330 43.36 17.56 22.87
N PRO A 331 42.59 18.20 23.73
CA PRO A 331 42.49 19.65 23.85
C PRO A 331 43.60 20.25 24.78
N PRO A 332 43.81 21.53 24.74
CA PRO A 332 44.15 22.27 25.95
C PRO A 332 43.07 23.30 26.32
N GLY A 333 42.88 23.39 27.63
CA GLY A 333 42.01 24.25 28.33
C GLY A 333 42.50 25.70 28.39
N ASP A 334 41.65 26.48 28.96
CA ASP A 334 41.74 27.53 29.99
C ASP A 334 40.80 28.69 29.65
N SER A 335 39.90 28.93 30.57
CA SER A 335 39.22 30.20 30.85
C SER A 335 40.26 31.22 31.40
N PRO A 336 40.01 32.51 31.58
CA PRO A 336 38.74 33.16 31.98
C PRO A 336 38.48 34.54 31.32
N GLY A 337 37.26 35.05 31.51
CA GLY A 337 36.94 36.41 31.22
C GLY A 337 35.40 36.61 31.12
#